data_1e3c37c387f05d1f7ab4101392a63b7f
#
_entry.id   1e3c37c387f05d1f7ab4101392a63b7f
#
_cell.length_a   1.000
_cell.length_b   1.000
_cell.length_c   1.000
_cell.angle_alpha   90.00
_cell.angle_beta   90.00
_cell.angle_gamma   90.00
#
_symmetry.space_group_name_H-M   'P 1'
#
loop_
_entity.id
_entity.type
_entity.pdbx_description
1 polymer ?
#
loop_
_entity_poly.entity_id
_entity_poly.type
_entity_poly.pdbx_seq_one_letter_code
_entity_poly.pdbx_strand_id
1 'polypeptide(L)'
;RKHKKKNKRESAYEKVLAPGEIIPLWRDMMFCQIFGDKNYEFALNYMLATIFDVDVNDIKGHLTYLVKDLKNYNKRQMLNKVDLLLELNAEIINIEVNTDDIMLKRNIVYLGKLLATTLKRGAKSYDEITKVVQINFDHFKTDKKRLLTTSMIRDEDGLVDVDNFVIYNISMELAKDKCYNCLNEKEMKLLTWCNLLESGSLETFEKEALKIMNKKETNLLKDRIEELSNDKETIELYTELT
;
A
#
# COMPACT_ATOMS: atom_id res chain seq x y z
N ARG A 1 40.83 17.09 -8.59
CA ARG A 1 40.04 15.85 -8.69
C ARG A 1 38.73 15.88 -7.89
N LYS A 2 38.61 16.63 -6.77
CA LYS A 2 37.37 16.74 -5.97
C LYS A 2 36.27 17.59 -6.63
N HIS A 3 36.61 18.63 -7.39
CA HIS A 3 35.66 19.47 -8.12
C HIS A 3 34.97 18.73 -9.29
N LYS A 4 35.68 17.84 -10.00
CA LYS A 4 35.07 17.07 -11.11
C LYS A 4 34.05 16.00 -10.65
N LYS A 5 34.16 15.50 -9.39
CA LYS A 5 33.18 14.54 -8.83
C LYS A 5 31.87 15.22 -8.40
N LYS A 6 31.92 16.49 -7.94
CA LYS A 6 30.74 17.25 -7.56
C LYS A 6 29.85 17.58 -8.77
N ASN A 7 30.47 18.06 -9.85
CA ASN A 7 29.74 18.37 -11.10
C ASN A 7 29.12 17.14 -11.78
N LYS A 8 29.71 15.94 -11.59
CA LYS A 8 29.14 14.69 -12.15
C LYS A 8 27.91 14.20 -11.38
N ARG A 9 27.80 14.53 -10.08
CA ARG A 9 26.59 14.25 -9.29
C ARG A 9 25.47 15.23 -9.59
N GLU A 10 25.76 16.53 -9.70
CA GLU A 10 24.76 17.54 -10.07
C GLU A 10 24.12 17.30 -11.45
N SER A 11 24.87 16.75 -12.44
CA SER A 11 24.32 16.42 -13.76
C SER A 11 23.48 15.13 -13.82
N ALA A 12 23.52 14.27 -12.78
CA ALA A 12 22.69 13.07 -12.71
C ALA A 12 21.28 13.34 -12.12
N TYR A 13 21.09 14.48 -11.46
CA TYR A 13 19.83 14.88 -10.83
C TYR A 13 18.91 15.71 -11.74
N GLU A 14 19.29 15.94 -12.98
CA GLU A 14 18.47 16.69 -13.96
C GLU A 14 17.42 15.82 -14.70
N LYS A 15 17.10 14.64 -14.22
CA LYS A 15 15.96 13.91 -14.75
C LYS A 15 14.68 14.45 -14.13
N VAL A 16 14.35 15.66 -14.52
CA VAL A 16 13.05 16.27 -14.24
C VAL A 16 11.98 15.40 -14.91
N LEU A 17 10.95 15.02 -14.17
CA LEU A 17 9.79 14.37 -14.77
C LEU A 17 9.23 15.25 -15.89
N ALA A 18 8.81 14.65 -16.99
CA ALA A 18 8.18 15.41 -18.06
C ALA A 18 6.83 16.02 -17.57
N PRO A 19 6.35 17.12 -18.16
CA PRO A 19 5.08 17.70 -17.77
C PRO A 19 3.96 16.68 -17.77
N GLY A 20 3.27 16.52 -16.64
CA GLY A 20 2.20 15.55 -16.45
C GLY A 20 2.64 14.12 -16.05
N GLU A 21 3.95 13.83 -16.06
CA GLU A 21 4.47 12.60 -15.44
C GLU A 21 4.44 12.70 -13.91
N ILE A 22 4.20 11.56 -13.27
CA ILE A 22 4.18 11.42 -11.81
C ILE A 22 5.01 10.22 -11.37
N ILE A 23 5.46 10.25 -10.13
CA ILE A 23 6.04 9.07 -9.49
C ILE A 23 4.90 8.10 -9.15
N PRO A 24 4.96 6.82 -9.59
CA PRO A 24 3.90 5.85 -9.29
C PRO A 24 3.65 5.69 -7.80
N LEU A 25 2.37 5.56 -7.42
CA LEU A 25 1.96 5.52 -6.01
C LEU A 25 2.41 4.25 -5.28
N TRP A 26 2.73 3.17 -5.99
CA TRP A 26 3.25 1.96 -5.38
C TRP A 26 4.68 2.10 -4.83
N ARG A 27 5.40 3.17 -5.18
CA ARG A 27 6.70 3.45 -4.59
C ARG A 27 6.54 3.78 -3.11
N ASP A 28 7.28 3.09 -2.25
CA ASP A 28 7.19 3.15 -0.77
C ASP A 28 6.94 4.55 -0.24
N MET A 29 7.73 5.51 -0.74
CA MET A 29 7.65 6.90 -0.31
C MET A 29 6.32 7.56 -0.71
N MET A 30 5.86 7.36 -1.97
CA MET A 30 4.59 7.91 -2.43
C MET A 30 3.44 7.25 -1.70
N PHE A 31 3.50 5.92 -1.54
CA PHE A 31 2.50 5.14 -0.84
C PHE A 31 2.29 5.64 0.59
N CYS A 32 3.39 5.76 1.35
CA CYS A 32 3.35 6.26 2.72
C CYS A 32 2.86 7.71 2.82
N GLN A 33 3.29 8.59 1.93
CA GLN A 33 2.90 10.01 1.99
C GLN A 33 1.44 10.27 1.58
N ILE A 34 0.87 9.40 0.76
CA ILE A 34 -0.54 9.49 0.34
C ILE A 34 -1.42 8.77 1.35
N PHE A 35 -1.22 7.46 1.54
CA PHE A 35 -2.12 6.64 2.35
C PHE A 35 -1.86 6.75 3.86
N GLY A 36 -0.69 7.26 4.26
CA GLY A 36 -0.36 7.55 5.66
C GLY A 36 -0.78 8.95 6.14
N ASP A 37 -1.26 9.84 5.27
CA ASP A 37 -1.73 11.18 5.63
C ASP A 37 -3.25 11.18 5.82
N LYS A 38 -3.70 11.53 7.05
CA LYS A 38 -5.13 11.62 7.41
C LYS A 38 -5.95 12.56 6.51
N ASN A 39 -5.32 13.55 5.89
CA ASN A 39 -6.02 14.44 4.96
C ASN A 39 -6.51 13.69 3.70
N TYR A 40 -5.90 12.53 3.40
CA TYR A 40 -6.22 11.67 2.27
C TYR A 40 -6.76 10.30 2.71
N GLU A 41 -7.20 10.15 3.96
CA GLU A 41 -7.78 8.91 4.53
C GLU A 41 -8.93 8.35 3.68
N PHE A 42 -9.65 9.19 2.96
CA PHE A 42 -10.71 8.75 2.06
C PHE A 42 -10.20 7.75 1.00
N ALA A 43 -8.99 7.95 0.45
CA ALA A 43 -8.40 7.03 -0.52
C ALA A 43 -8.14 5.66 0.11
N LEU A 44 -7.61 5.63 1.34
CA LEU A 44 -7.42 4.41 2.11
C LEU A 44 -8.74 3.71 2.45
N ASN A 45 -9.79 4.47 2.81
CA ASN A 45 -11.12 3.93 3.07
C ASN A 45 -11.68 3.19 1.84
N TYR A 46 -11.59 3.76 0.64
CA TYR A 46 -12.00 3.11 -0.61
C TYR A 46 -11.17 1.86 -0.92
N MET A 47 -9.85 1.91 -0.68
CA MET A 47 -8.95 0.77 -0.90
C MET A 47 -9.32 -0.41 0.00
N LEU A 48 -9.45 -0.17 1.31
CA LEU A 48 -9.82 -1.21 2.27
C LEU A 48 -11.23 -1.75 2.02
N ALA A 49 -12.21 -0.88 1.71
CA ALA A 49 -13.56 -1.30 1.33
C ALA A 49 -13.54 -2.25 0.14
N THR A 50 -12.69 -1.97 -0.87
CA THR A 50 -12.53 -2.85 -2.04
C THR A 50 -11.91 -4.20 -1.66
N ILE A 51 -10.86 -4.20 -0.83
CA ILE A 51 -10.15 -5.43 -0.45
C ILE A 51 -11.05 -6.33 0.41
N PHE A 52 -11.79 -5.74 1.36
CA PHE A 52 -12.67 -6.48 2.27
C PHE A 52 -14.04 -6.79 1.67
N ASP A 53 -14.38 -6.17 0.53
CA ASP A 53 -15.67 -6.33 -0.15
C ASP A 53 -16.85 -5.84 0.70
N VAL A 54 -16.70 -4.64 1.26
CA VAL A 54 -17.69 -3.97 2.12
C VAL A 54 -17.99 -2.57 1.59
N ASP A 55 -19.01 -1.92 2.13
CA ASP A 55 -19.30 -0.52 1.81
C ASP A 55 -18.22 0.40 2.42
N VAL A 56 -17.87 1.48 1.72
CA VAL A 56 -16.88 2.44 2.21
C VAL A 56 -17.29 3.10 3.52
N ASN A 57 -18.59 3.20 3.78
CA ASN A 57 -19.10 3.74 5.04
C ASN A 57 -18.85 2.81 6.24
N ASP A 58 -18.63 1.52 6.02
CA ASP A 58 -18.26 0.56 7.07
C ASP A 58 -16.80 0.74 7.53
N ILE A 59 -15.98 1.43 6.70
CA ILE A 59 -14.58 1.75 7.00
C ILE A 59 -14.44 3.18 7.54
N LYS A 60 -15.18 4.11 6.96
CA LYS A 60 -15.04 5.54 7.21
C LYS A 60 -15.30 5.90 8.70
N GLY A 61 -14.31 6.56 9.29
CA GLY A 61 -14.36 6.98 10.70
C GLY A 61 -14.00 5.90 11.72
N HIS A 62 -13.66 4.69 11.26
CA HIS A 62 -13.24 3.57 12.10
C HIS A 62 -11.75 3.28 12.04
N LEU A 63 -10.99 4.03 11.20
CA LEU A 63 -9.55 3.86 11.08
C LEU A 63 -8.79 4.64 12.15
N THR A 64 -7.80 3.98 12.75
CA THR A 64 -6.80 4.59 13.62
C THR A 64 -5.39 4.26 13.11
N TYR A 65 -4.56 5.28 12.89
CA TYR A 65 -3.16 5.09 12.51
C TYR A 65 -2.34 4.74 13.76
N LEU A 66 -1.72 3.56 13.79
CA LEU A 66 -0.96 3.06 14.93
C LEU A 66 0.50 3.54 14.93
N VAL A 67 1.05 3.88 13.77
CA VAL A 67 2.36 4.54 13.67
C VAL A 67 2.15 6.03 13.73
N LYS A 68 2.62 6.64 14.81
CA LYS A 68 2.50 8.09 15.05
C LYS A 68 3.24 8.89 13.96
N ASP A 69 2.51 9.84 13.37
CA ASP A 69 2.99 10.99 12.60
C ASP A 69 4.16 10.70 11.66
N LEU A 70 3.84 10.17 10.48
CA LEU A 70 4.77 10.16 9.34
C LEU A 70 5.36 11.55 9.05
N LYS A 71 4.66 12.62 9.44
CA LYS A 71 5.13 14.02 9.35
C LYS A 71 6.41 14.31 10.14
N ASN A 72 6.71 13.51 11.17
CA ASN A 72 7.90 13.69 12.03
C ASN A 72 9.10 12.84 11.58
N TYR A 73 8.95 12.00 10.56
CA TYR A 73 10.07 11.28 9.97
C TYR A 73 10.60 12.03 8.76
N ASN A 74 11.93 12.17 8.66
CA ASN A 74 12.50 12.56 7.38
C ASN A 74 12.24 11.44 6.37
N LYS A 75 12.12 11.79 5.09
CA LYS A 75 11.75 10.85 4.02
C LYS A 75 12.65 9.61 3.96
N ARG A 76 13.94 9.72 4.31
CA ARG A 76 14.88 8.58 4.39
C ARG A 76 14.56 7.60 5.53
N GLN A 77 14.00 8.09 6.64
CA GLN A 77 13.59 7.21 7.75
C GLN A 77 12.33 6.42 7.44
N MET A 78 11.47 6.92 6.53
CA MET A 78 10.27 6.23 6.08
C MET A 78 10.61 4.95 5.29
N LEU A 79 11.67 4.95 4.49
CA LEU A 79 12.10 3.81 3.68
C LEU A 79 12.52 2.55 4.47
N ASN A 80 12.70 2.65 5.76
CA ASN A 80 13.18 1.53 6.62
C ASN A 80 12.10 0.99 7.56
N LYS A 81 10.82 1.35 7.37
CA LYS A 81 9.72 0.95 8.27
C LYS A 81 8.57 0.31 7.49
N VAL A 82 7.68 -0.33 8.22
CA VAL A 82 6.38 -0.81 7.77
C VAL A 82 5.66 0.32 7.02
N ASP A 83 5.11 0.01 5.86
CA ASP A 83 4.48 1.01 5.02
C ASP A 83 3.28 1.64 5.74
N LEU A 84 2.30 0.86 6.18
CA LEU A 84 1.18 1.36 6.97
C LEU A 84 0.76 0.36 8.04
N LEU A 85 0.62 0.83 9.28
CA LEU A 85 0.06 0.07 10.39
C LEU A 85 -1.16 0.80 10.95
N LEU A 86 -2.30 0.14 10.93
CA LEU A 86 -3.62 0.69 11.20
C LEU A 86 -4.39 -0.19 12.19
N GLU A 87 -5.40 0.39 12.81
CA GLU A 87 -6.46 -0.34 13.51
C GLU A 87 -7.80 -0.02 12.86
N LEU A 88 -8.59 -1.04 12.59
CA LEU A 88 -9.96 -0.95 12.09
C LEU A 88 -10.85 -1.90 12.88
N ASN A 89 -11.87 -1.38 13.57
CA ASN A 89 -12.81 -2.17 14.36
C ASN A 89 -12.11 -3.15 15.33
N ALA A 90 -11.05 -2.69 16.01
CA ALA A 90 -10.21 -3.48 16.90
C ALA A 90 -9.37 -4.60 16.21
N GLU A 91 -9.33 -4.68 14.89
CA GLU A 91 -8.38 -5.50 14.14
C GLU A 91 -7.14 -4.68 13.77
N ILE A 92 -5.94 -5.27 13.82
CA ILE A 92 -4.71 -4.64 13.38
C ILE A 92 -4.48 -4.96 11.90
N ILE A 93 -4.29 -3.93 11.09
CA ILE A 93 -4.05 -4.05 9.66
C ILE A 93 -2.65 -3.53 9.34
N ASN A 94 -1.82 -4.40 8.75
CA ASN A 94 -0.55 -4.03 8.18
C ASN A 94 -0.63 -4.06 6.66
N ILE A 95 -0.25 -2.98 5.99
CA ILE A 95 -0.23 -2.88 4.53
C ILE A 95 1.21 -2.71 4.08
N GLU A 96 1.64 -3.50 3.11
CA GLU A 96 2.99 -3.49 2.55
C GLU A 96 2.95 -3.50 1.03
N VAL A 97 3.87 -2.78 0.39
CA VAL A 97 4.18 -2.93 -1.03
C VAL A 97 5.47 -3.72 -1.17
N ASN A 98 5.38 -4.90 -1.77
CA ASN A 98 6.51 -5.80 -1.92
C ASN A 98 7.08 -5.73 -3.34
N THR A 99 8.38 -5.51 -3.46
CA THR A 99 9.11 -5.49 -4.75
C THR A 99 9.90 -6.77 -5.01
N ASP A 100 9.96 -7.69 -4.03
CA ASP A 100 10.70 -8.93 -4.08
C ASP A 100 9.95 -10.03 -3.30
N ASP A 101 10.06 -11.29 -3.70
CA ASP A 101 9.42 -12.46 -3.06
C ASP A 101 9.98 -12.75 -1.65
N ILE A 102 11.22 -12.38 -1.39
CA ILE A 102 11.83 -12.47 -0.04
C ILE A 102 11.05 -11.67 1.01
N MET A 103 10.38 -10.60 0.58
CA MET A 103 9.54 -9.76 1.43
C MET A 103 8.38 -10.55 2.06
N LEU A 104 7.82 -11.55 1.36
CA LEU A 104 6.74 -12.39 1.91
C LEU A 104 7.17 -13.12 3.18
N LYS A 105 8.40 -13.64 3.25
CA LYS A 105 8.94 -14.30 4.45
C LYS A 105 9.14 -13.30 5.59
N ARG A 106 9.62 -12.10 5.27
CA ARG A 106 9.74 -10.99 6.23
C ARG A 106 8.37 -10.62 6.81
N ASN A 107 7.36 -10.51 5.95
CA ASN A 107 6.02 -10.11 6.35
C ASN A 107 5.39 -11.13 7.30
N ILE A 108 5.60 -12.44 7.10
CA ILE A 108 5.16 -13.48 8.06
C ILE A 108 5.80 -13.29 9.44
N VAL A 109 7.11 -12.96 9.48
CA VAL A 109 7.79 -12.69 10.76
C VAL A 109 7.23 -11.45 11.45
N TYR A 110 6.96 -10.38 10.68
CA TYR A 110 6.36 -9.15 11.22
C TYR A 110 4.94 -9.39 11.73
N LEU A 111 4.14 -10.12 10.98
CA LEU A 111 2.80 -10.48 11.35
C LEU A 111 2.75 -11.30 12.65
N GLY A 112 3.66 -12.27 12.79
CA GLY A 112 3.82 -13.03 14.04
C GLY A 112 4.21 -12.15 15.25
N LYS A 113 5.10 -11.15 15.03
CA LYS A 113 5.45 -10.17 16.06
C LYS A 113 4.26 -9.29 16.41
N LEU A 114 3.52 -8.79 15.42
CA LEU A 114 2.33 -7.98 15.65
C LEU A 114 1.29 -8.77 16.45
N LEU A 115 1.00 -10.01 16.06
CA LEU A 115 0.08 -10.89 16.79
C LEU A 115 0.51 -11.05 18.25
N ALA A 116 1.79 -11.29 18.50
CA ALA A 116 2.32 -11.43 19.86
C ALA A 116 2.18 -10.13 20.70
N THR A 117 2.21 -8.95 20.06
CA THR A 117 2.03 -7.66 20.76
C THR A 117 0.58 -7.35 21.09
N THR A 118 -0.39 -8.00 20.45
CA THR A 118 -1.83 -7.82 20.75
C THR A 118 -2.20 -8.40 22.10
N LEU A 119 -1.50 -9.44 22.54
CA LEU A 119 -1.72 -10.03 23.84
C LEU A 119 -1.11 -9.15 24.94
N LYS A 120 -1.95 -8.51 25.74
CA LYS A 120 -1.51 -7.63 26.82
C LYS A 120 -0.75 -8.42 27.91
N ARG A 121 0.28 -7.78 28.47
CA ARG A 121 1.01 -8.35 29.62
C ARG A 121 0.06 -8.59 30.78
N GLY A 122 -0.08 -9.84 31.22
CA GLY A 122 -1.01 -10.25 32.27
C GLY A 122 -2.38 -10.68 31.77
N ALA A 123 -2.56 -10.83 30.44
CA ALA A 123 -3.76 -11.44 29.87
C ALA A 123 -4.02 -12.82 30.49
N LYS A 124 -5.29 -13.11 30.78
CA LYS A 124 -5.70 -14.36 31.42
C LYS A 124 -6.11 -15.43 30.42
N SER A 125 -6.37 -15.06 29.18
CA SER A 125 -6.79 -15.95 28.11
C SER A 125 -6.16 -15.53 26.79
N TYR A 126 -5.93 -16.49 25.90
CA TYR A 126 -5.55 -16.26 24.50
C TYR A 126 -6.73 -15.77 23.65
N ASP A 127 -7.96 -15.82 24.16
CA ASP A 127 -9.14 -15.23 23.49
C ASP A 127 -9.05 -13.69 23.38
N GLU A 128 -8.14 -13.08 24.17
CA GLU A 128 -7.85 -11.64 24.10
C GLU A 128 -6.92 -11.25 22.93
N ILE A 129 -6.44 -12.22 22.13
CA ILE A 129 -5.60 -11.94 20.96
C ILE A 129 -6.44 -11.23 19.90
N THR A 130 -5.99 -10.05 19.52
CA THR A 130 -6.59 -9.27 18.44
C THR A 130 -6.24 -9.88 17.09
N LYS A 131 -7.19 -9.90 16.17
CA LYS A 131 -6.95 -10.31 14.80
C LYS A 131 -5.97 -9.38 14.11
N VAL A 132 -5.04 -9.95 13.36
CA VAL A 132 -4.05 -9.23 12.57
C VAL A 132 -4.23 -9.59 11.10
N VAL A 133 -4.38 -8.58 10.28
CA VAL A 133 -4.57 -8.68 8.84
C VAL A 133 -3.35 -8.10 8.15
N GLN A 134 -2.72 -8.90 7.28
CA GLN A 134 -1.66 -8.45 6.39
C GLN A 134 -2.23 -8.24 4.98
N ILE A 135 -1.98 -7.09 4.40
CA ILE A 135 -2.31 -6.76 3.01
C ILE A 135 -1.01 -6.51 2.26
N ASN A 136 -0.76 -7.29 1.21
CA ASN A 136 0.42 -7.18 0.38
C ASN A 136 0.03 -6.76 -1.03
N PHE A 137 0.61 -5.69 -1.53
CA PHE A 137 0.65 -5.35 -2.95
C PHE A 137 1.96 -5.89 -3.53
N ASP A 138 1.89 -7.03 -4.21
CA ASP A 138 3.06 -7.76 -4.71
C ASP A 138 3.43 -7.26 -6.12
N HIS A 139 4.46 -6.42 -6.22
CA HIS A 139 5.01 -5.87 -7.45
C HIS A 139 6.23 -6.70 -7.93
N PHE A 140 6.03 -8.01 -8.03
CA PHE A 140 7.01 -8.96 -8.57
C PHE A 140 6.30 -10.17 -9.20
N LYS A 141 7.01 -10.91 -10.06
CA LYS A 141 6.47 -12.10 -10.69
C LYS A 141 6.10 -13.16 -9.66
N THR A 142 4.90 -13.72 -9.80
CA THR A 142 4.38 -14.77 -8.92
C THR A 142 3.73 -15.89 -9.74
N ASP A 143 3.77 -17.12 -9.22
CA ASP A 143 3.06 -18.27 -9.81
C ASP A 143 1.56 -18.31 -9.48
N LYS A 144 1.07 -17.32 -8.72
CA LYS A 144 -0.36 -17.21 -8.37
C LYS A 144 -1.21 -16.98 -9.60
N LYS A 145 -2.40 -17.61 -9.63
CA LYS A 145 -3.33 -17.57 -10.76
C LYS A 145 -4.47 -16.54 -10.58
N ARG A 146 -4.59 -15.96 -9.38
CA ARG A 146 -5.64 -15.00 -9.04
C ARG A 146 -5.04 -13.65 -8.71
N LEU A 147 -5.75 -12.59 -9.07
CA LEU A 147 -5.37 -11.21 -8.73
C LEU A 147 -5.30 -11.03 -7.22
N LEU A 148 -6.30 -11.53 -6.49
CA LEU A 148 -6.32 -11.58 -5.04
C LEU A 148 -6.26 -13.03 -4.55
N THR A 149 -5.36 -13.30 -3.63
CA THR A 149 -5.33 -14.56 -2.88
C THR A 149 -5.39 -14.29 -1.39
N THR A 150 -6.20 -15.08 -0.68
CA THR A 150 -6.32 -15.01 0.78
C THR A 150 -5.67 -16.25 1.38
N SER A 151 -4.78 -16.04 2.34
CA SER A 151 -4.12 -17.11 3.10
C SER A 151 -4.57 -17.05 4.55
N MET A 152 -4.93 -18.20 5.09
CA MET A 152 -5.38 -18.42 6.47
C MET A 152 -4.80 -19.74 6.99
N ILE A 153 -4.81 -19.94 8.29
CA ILE A 153 -4.48 -21.24 8.90
C ILE A 153 -5.72 -22.12 8.78
N ARG A 154 -5.56 -23.27 8.11
CA ARG A 154 -6.63 -24.24 7.85
C ARG A 154 -6.12 -25.65 8.12
N ASP A 155 -7.02 -26.53 8.55
CA ASP A 155 -6.77 -27.96 8.61
C ASP A 155 -6.81 -28.61 7.21
N GLU A 156 -6.58 -29.93 7.13
CA GLU A 156 -6.60 -30.71 5.89
C GLU A 156 -7.98 -30.78 5.21
N ASP A 157 -9.07 -30.59 5.97
CA ASP A 157 -10.43 -30.51 5.45
C ASP A 157 -10.79 -29.09 4.94
N GLY A 158 -9.86 -28.13 5.11
CA GLY A 158 -10.01 -26.75 4.70
C GLY A 158 -10.80 -25.88 5.68
N LEU A 159 -11.09 -26.39 6.88
CA LEU A 159 -11.72 -25.62 7.95
C LEU A 159 -10.71 -24.64 8.56
N VAL A 160 -11.19 -23.45 8.92
CA VAL A 160 -10.36 -22.43 9.53
C VAL A 160 -10.12 -22.77 11.00
N ASP A 161 -8.88 -23.11 11.35
CA ASP A 161 -8.49 -23.40 12.72
C ASP A 161 -8.37 -22.14 13.56
N VAL A 162 -7.79 -21.09 12.96
CA VAL A 162 -7.51 -19.82 13.64
C VAL A 162 -7.80 -18.69 12.66
N ASP A 163 -8.72 -17.80 13.02
CA ASP A 163 -9.14 -16.65 12.22
C ASP A 163 -8.42 -15.33 12.57
N ASN A 164 -7.59 -15.37 13.64
CA ASN A 164 -6.82 -14.21 14.09
C ASN A 164 -5.68 -13.80 13.14
N PHE A 165 -5.48 -14.54 12.05
CA PHE A 165 -4.37 -14.39 11.15
C PHE A 165 -4.82 -14.51 9.69
N VAL A 166 -4.84 -13.41 8.97
CA VAL A 166 -5.26 -13.37 7.56
C VAL A 166 -4.25 -12.60 6.72
N ILE A 167 -3.88 -13.15 5.56
CA ILE A 167 -3.02 -12.47 4.59
C ILE A 167 -3.77 -12.33 3.27
N TYR A 168 -3.92 -11.09 2.81
CA TYR A 168 -4.37 -10.75 1.46
C TYR A 168 -3.14 -10.42 0.60
N ASN A 169 -2.94 -11.17 -0.50
CA ASN A 169 -1.90 -10.85 -1.47
C ASN A 169 -2.56 -10.44 -2.78
N ILE A 170 -2.24 -9.24 -3.24
CA ILE A 170 -2.73 -8.63 -4.48
C ILE A 170 -1.55 -8.59 -5.46
N SER A 171 -1.63 -9.38 -6.55
CA SER A 171 -0.56 -9.45 -7.54
C SER A 171 -0.68 -8.34 -8.57
N MET A 172 0.13 -7.29 -8.43
CA MET A 172 0.17 -6.16 -9.35
C MET A 172 0.66 -6.57 -10.75
N GLU A 173 1.58 -7.55 -10.83
CA GLU A 173 2.05 -8.08 -12.13
C GLU A 173 0.94 -8.83 -12.89
N LEU A 174 0.09 -9.60 -12.19
CA LEU A 174 -1.06 -10.24 -12.82
C LEU A 174 -2.11 -9.22 -13.29
N ALA A 175 -2.20 -8.06 -12.64
CA ALA A 175 -3.12 -7.02 -13.06
C ALA A 175 -2.85 -6.52 -14.47
N LYS A 176 -1.58 -6.52 -14.91
CA LYS A 176 -1.15 -6.11 -16.26
C LYS A 176 -1.67 -7.05 -17.36
N ASP A 177 -1.81 -8.34 -17.03
CA ASP A 177 -2.14 -9.40 -18.00
C ASP A 177 -3.62 -9.85 -17.96
N LYS A 178 -4.42 -9.29 -17.05
CA LYS A 178 -5.82 -9.73 -16.88
C LYS A 178 -6.72 -9.30 -18.01
N CYS A 179 -7.53 -10.26 -18.46
CA CYS A 179 -8.63 -10.00 -19.37
C CYS A 179 -9.84 -9.45 -18.58
N TYR A 180 -10.23 -8.22 -18.87
CA TYR A 180 -11.34 -7.54 -18.18
C TYR A 180 -12.66 -8.31 -18.23
N ASN A 181 -12.91 -9.07 -19.31
CA ASN A 181 -14.14 -9.82 -19.48
C ASN A 181 -14.25 -11.07 -18.59
N CYS A 182 -13.16 -11.45 -17.92
CA CYS A 182 -13.11 -12.65 -17.08
C CYS A 182 -13.17 -12.32 -15.57
N LEU A 183 -13.28 -11.03 -15.20
CA LEU A 183 -13.22 -10.58 -13.82
C LEU A 183 -14.63 -10.38 -13.24
N ASN A 184 -14.81 -10.77 -11.98
CA ASN A 184 -15.98 -10.37 -11.20
C ASN A 184 -15.85 -8.89 -10.75
N GLU A 185 -16.93 -8.32 -10.18
CA GLU A 185 -16.98 -6.91 -9.77
C GLU A 185 -15.86 -6.53 -8.80
N LYS A 186 -15.58 -7.37 -7.80
CA LYS A 186 -14.51 -7.16 -6.84
C LYS A 186 -13.14 -7.14 -7.51
N GLU A 187 -12.87 -8.10 -8.38
CA GLU A 187 -11.61 -8.16 -9.14
C GLU A 187 -11.44 -6.95 -10.07
N MET A 188 -12.52 -6.44 -10.65
CA MET A 188 -12.50 -5.23 -11.47
C MET A 188 -12.13 -3.99 -10.65
N LYS A 189 -12.68 -3.85 -9.44
CA LYS A 189 -12.32 -2.77 -8.52
C LYS A 189 -10.86 -2.88 -8.08
N LEU A 190 -10.39 -4.08 -7.75
CA LEU A 190 -8.98 -4.32 -7.40
C LEU A 190 -8.03 -4.04 -8.57
N LEU A 191 -8.40 -4.43 -9.78
CA LEU A 191 -7.64 -4.11 -10.99
C LEU A 191 -7.52 -2.60 -11.19
N THR A 192 -8.60 -1.85 -10.93
CA THR A 192 -8.59 -0.40 -11.00
C THR A 192 -7.61 0.19 -9.96
N TRP A 193 -7.55 -0.37 -8.74
CA TRP A 193 -6.56 0.02 -7.73
C TRP A 193 -5.13 -0.28 -8.17
N CYS A 194 -4.87 -1.45 -8.75
CA CYS A 194 -3.54 -1.77 -9.29
C CYS A 194 -3.12 -0.78 -10.39
N ASN A 195 -4.03 -0.46 -11.32
CA ASN A 195 -3.77 0.52 -12.37
C ASN A 195 -3.53 1.94 -11.81
N LEU A 196 -4.27 2.32 -10.77
CA LEU A 196 -4.10 3.60 -10.09
C LEU A 196 -2.74 3.70 -9.41
N LEU A 197 -2.33 2.65 -8.69
CA LEU A 197 -1.02 2.58 -8.04
C LEU A 197 0.13 2.60 -9.04
N GLU A 198 -0.05 2.01 -10.22
CA GLU A 198 0.93 1.96 -11.32
C GLU A 198 0.95 3.21 -12.20
N SER A 199 0.01 4.14 -12.01
CA SER A 199 -0.11 5.31 -12.88
C SER A 199 1.19 6.13 -12.90
N GLY A 200 1.75 6.35 -14.09
CA GLY A 200 2.94 7.16 -14.32
C GLY A 200 2.62 8.57 -14.85
N SER A 201 1.33 8.94 -14.98
CA SER A 201 0.90 10.27 -15.40
C SER A 201 -0.36 10.71 -14.69
N LEU A 202 -0.54 12.04 -14.54
CA LEU A 202 -1.76 12.64 -13.96
C LEU A 202 -3.02 12.27 -14.73
N GLU A 203 -2.94 12.14 -16.07
CA GLU A 203 -4.07 11.74 -16.90
C GLU A 203 -4.51 10.32 -16.61
N THR A 204 -3.57 9.38 -16.58
CA THR A 204 -3.87 7.96 -16.27
C THR A 204 -4.41 7.82 -14.86
N PHE A 205 -3.80 8.52 -13.89
CA PHE A 205 -4.26 8.54 -12.52
C PHE A 205 -5.71 9.03 -12.41
N GLU A 206 -6.03 10.19 -12.99
CA GLU A 206 -7.39 10.78 -12.94
C GLU A 206 -8.43 9.84 -13.55
N LYS A 207 -8.12 9.22 -14.67
CA LYS A 207 -9.00 8.24 -15.34
C LYS A 207 -9.31 7.04 -14.45
N GLU A 208 -8.33 6.49 -13.76
CA GLU A 208 -8.55 5.34 -12.87
C GLU A 208 -9.23 5.77 -11.55
N ALA A 209 -8.83 6.90 -10.97
CA ALA A 209 -9.38 7.42 -9.72
C ALA A 209 -10.89 7.73 -9.83
N LEU A 210 -11.33 8.30 -10.94
CA LEU A 210 -12.76 8.60 -11.19
C LEU A 210 -13.68 7.37 -11.26
N LYS A 211 -13.11 6.16 -11.40
CA LYS A 211 -13.87 4.90 -11.33
C LYS A 211 -14.15 4.47 -9.88
N ILE A 212 -13.39 4.99 -8.91
CA ILE A 212 -13.39 4.58 -7.50
C ILE A 212 -14.00 5.64 -6.62
N MET A 213 -13.63 6.90 -6.83
CA MET A 213 -13.96 8.03 -5.97
C MET A 213 -14.57 9.18 -6.76
N ASN A 214 -15.20 10.13 -6.07
CA ASN A 214 -15.82 11.29 -6.72
C ASN A 214 -14.77 12.28 -7.23
N LYS A 215 -15.20 13.21 -8.09
CA LYS A 215 -14.32 14.19 -8.75
C LYS A 215 -13.59 15.11 -7.77
N LYS A 216 -14.23 15.48 -6.63
CA LYS A 216 -13.62 16.36 -5.63
C LYS A 216 -12.46 15.64 -4.94
N GLU A 217 -12.66 14.41 -4.52
CA GLU A 217 -11.64 13.56 -3.89
C GLU A 217 -10.51 13.26 -4.87
N THR A 218 -10.85 12.93 -6.11
CA THR A 218 -9.86 12.72 -7.20
C THR A 218 -8.97 13.93 -7.39
N ASN A 219 -9.54 15.14 -7.46
CA ASN A 219 -8.76 16.36 -7.64
C ASN A 219 -7.83 16.62 -6.43
N LEU A 220 -8.33 16.47 -5.20
CA LEU A 220 -7.51 16.64 -3.98
C LEU A 220 -6.31 15.70 -3.98
N LEU A 221 -6.51 14.45 -4.37
CA LEU A 221 -5.45 13.46 -4.42
C LEU A 221 -4.46 13.74 -5.56
N LYS A 222 -4.98 14.16 -6.72
CA LYS A 222 -4.19 14.55 -7.90
C LYS A 222 -3.26 15.71 -7.59
N ASP A 223 -3.77 16.78 -6.96
CA ASP A 223 -2.98 17.95 -6.57
C ASP A 223 -1.83 17.53 -5.62
N ARG A 224 -2.10 16.66 -4.69
CA ARG A 224 -1.09 16.15 -3.76
C ARG A 224 -0.01 15.29 -4.44
N ILE A 225 -0.42 14.42 -5.37
CA ILE A 225 0.52 13.58 -6.14
C ILE A 225 1.41 14.45 -7.01
N GLU A 226 0.85 15.48 -7.64
CA GLU A 226 1.60 16.43 -8.46
C GLU A 226 2.61 17.22 -7.60
N GLU A 227 2.18 17.70 -6.43
CA GLU A 227 3.06 18.36 -5.46
C GLU A 227 4.25 17.47 -5.07
N LEU A 228 3.96 16.22 -4.67
CA LEU A 228 4.99 15.25 -4.26
C LEU A 228 5.92 14.87 -5.42
N SER A 229 5.39 14.72 -6.63
CA SER A 229 6.17 14.37 -7.82
C SER A 229 7.07 15.51 -8.29
N ASN A 230 6.77 16.77 -7.90
CA ASN A 230 7.60 17.92 -8.14
C ASN A 230 8.51 18.30 -6.97
N ASP A 231 8.40 17.63 -5.84
CA ASP A 231 9.23 17.88 -4.66
C ASP A 231 10.65 17.34 -4.85
N LYS A 232 11.64 18.21 -4.70
CA LYS A 232 13.05 17.87 -4.95
C LYS A 232 13.55 16.67 -4.15
N GLU A 233 13.25 16.62 -2.86
CA GLU A 233 13.68 15.51 -1.99
C GLU A 233 13.01 14.19 -2.40
N THR A 234 11.75 14.25 -2.82
CA THR A 234 10.98 13.12 -3.34
C THR A 234 11.60 12.56 -4.62
N ILE A 235 11.97 13.44 -5.56
CA ILE A 235 12.63 13.06 -6.82
C ILE A 235 14.01 12.47 -6.57
N GLU A 236 14.81 13.06 -5.66
CA GLU A 236 16.13 12.54 -5.31
C GLU A 236 16.04 11.11 -4.76
N LEU A 237 15.11 10.85 -3.83
CA LEU A 237 14.88 9.52 -3.28
C LEU A 237 14.38 8.51 -4.32
N TYR A 238 13.48 8.94 -5.20
CA TYR A 238 13.01 8.11 -6.31
C TYR A 238 14.16 7.69 -7.25
N THR A 239 15.07 8.65 -7.55
CA THR A 239 16.21 8.40 -8.43
C THR A 239 17.29 7.54 -7.77
N GLU A 240 17.46 7.60 -6.44
CA GLU A 240 18.40 6.74 -5.70
C GLU A 240 17.97 5.27 -5.66
N LEU A 241 16.66 4.99 -5.81
CA LEU A 241 16.03 3.67 -5.70
C LEU A 241 15.71 3.00 -7.04
N THR A 242 15.90 3.71 -8.16
CA THR A 242 15.75 3.18 -9.54
C THR A 242 17.09 2.96 -10.20
#